data_ca0fe4385e0f4b9881747f312454c315
#
_entry.id   ca0fe4385e0f4b9881747f312454c315
#
_cell.length_a   1.000
_cell.length_b   1.000
_cell.length_c   1.000
_cell.angle_alpha   90.00
_cell.angle_beta   90.00
_cell.angle_gamma   90.00
#
_symmetry.space_group_name_H-M   'P 1'
#
loop_
_entity.id
_entity.type
_entity.pdbx_description
1 polymer ?
#
loop_
_entity_poly.entity_id
_entity_poly.type
_entity_poly.pdbx_seq_one_letter_code
_entity_poly.pdbx_strand_id
1 'polypeptide(L)'
;MADKTVVLGYGVTGRAVVSALVSRQEKVRIVDENPTQNLEEVAQESGIEVVDVTKGFSWGEVLKDCSQIVLSPGIRDDHPIFASARDASIPILDEFDLASRWDKRPCSAITGTNGKTTVVTLVVEILNQSGIRAEAAGNTDIPLVQAIDDSDVEHFVLESSSFRLAHSLNFLASPATWLNFAPDHLDIHRNLDSYEQAKSKIWDGISRNEDAIANLSDPVVARHAPNGCTSFGTTSSTCRVQNGFLLFREEKVIALDDVLRKFPHDLENAQAAVATAIRSGATQEACAEVLANFSGLPHRMEDLGFVKGVRFINDSKATTPHATISSMRAISEVTLILGGQNKGLNFGDLGVLKPNGVVAIGEAADHINEVFQNICPVQIAKNMQEAVEKSVAMTRSGGTVLLSPGCSSFDWYNSYKERGDEFRSLVMEHGRKVKDE
;
A
#
# COMPACT_ATOMS: atom_id res chain seq x y z
N MET A 1 8.71 -39.64 -1.48
CA MET A 1 9.10 -38.50 -2.33
C MET A 1 8.64 -37.25 -1.62
N ALA A 2 9.45 -36.19 -1.63
CA ALA A 2 9.06 -34.88 -1.05
C ALA A 2 7.93 -34.31 -1.90
N ASP A 3 6.75 -34.15 -1.31
CA ASP A 3 5.54 -33.71 -2.01
C ASP A 3 4.67 -32.72 -1.19
N LYS A 4 5.16 -32.29 -0.01
CA LYS A 4 4.44 -31.35 0.83
C LYS A 4 4.87 -29.91 0.57
N THR A 5 3.92 -29.00 0.62
CA THR A 5 4.16 -27.55 0.69
C THR A 5 4.09 -27.10 2.13
N VAL A 6 5.15 -26.46 2.64
CA VAL A 6 5.11 -25.76 3.94
C VAL A 6 4.61 -24.34 3.72
N VAL A 7 3.57 -23.95 4.45
CA VAL A 7 3.06 -22.58 4.50
C VAL A 7 3.46 -21.98 5.83
N LEU A 8 4.33 -20.95 5.80
CA LEU A 8 4.78 -20.23 6.99
C LEU A 8 3.99 -18.93 7.17
N GLY A 9 3.24 -18.88 8.28
CA GLY A 9 2.28 -17.83 8.61
C GLY A 9 0.86 -18.15 8.11
N TYR A 10 -0.13 -18.06 9.01
CA TYR A 10 -1.53 -18.38 8.72
C TYR A 10 -2.45 -17.15 8.82
N GLY A 11 -1.95 -15.98 8.42
CA GLY A 11 -2.70 -14.75 8.21
C GLY A 11 -3.59 -14.82 6.96
N VAL A 12 -4.03 -13.67 6.45
CA VAL A 12 -4.91 -13.57 5.27
C VAL A 12 -4.31 -14.32 4.07
N THR A 13 -3.05 -14.04 3.71
CA THR A 13 -2.37 -14.69 2.58
C THR A 13 -2.15 -16.18 2.83
N GLY A 14 -1.70 -16.57 4.03
CA GLY A 14 -1.45 -17.98 4.35
C GLY A 14 -2.71 -18.82 4.26
N ARG A 15 -3.85 -18.32 4.76
CA ARG A 15 -5.15 -19.00 4.62
C ARG A 15 -5.57 -19.18 3.16
N ALA A 16 -5.41 -18.13 2.34
CA ALA A 16 -5.73 -18.22 0.92
C ALA A 16 -4.84 -19.24 0.19
N VAL A 17 -3.53 -19.25 0.50
CA VAL A 17 -2.58 -20.23 -0.05
C VAL A 17 -2.96 -21.65 0.36
N VAL A 18 -3.25 -21.89 1.63
CA VAL A 18 -3.66 -23.21 2.13
C VAL A 18 -4.94 -23.66 1.44
N SER A 19 -5.96 -22.80 1.37
CA SER A 19 -7.21 -23.11 0.67
C SER A 19 -6.99 -23.47 -0.80
N ALA A 20 -6.17 -22.68 -1.50
CA ALA A 20 -5.86 -22.91 -2.92
C ALA A 20 -5.06 -24.20 -3.16
N LEU A 21 -4.14 -24.58 -2.26
CA LEU A 21 -3.40 -25.83 -2.33
C LEU A 21 -4.30 -27.05 -2.07
N VAL A 22 -5.14 -26.97 -1.03
CA VAL A 22 -6.06 -28.04 -0.64
C VAL A 22 -7.11 -28.30 -1.73
N SER A 23 -7.68 -27.24 -2.33
CA SER A 23 -8.63 -27.40 -3.44
C SER A 23 -8.00 -28.09 -4.65
N ARG A 24 -6.68 -28.02 -4.81
CA ARG A 24 -5.90 -28.69 -5.84
C ARG A 24 -5.30 -30.05 -5.40
N GLN A 25 -5.73 -30.54 -4.23
CA GLN A 25 -5.31 -31.82 -3.65
C GLN A 25 -3.80 -31.90 -3.35
N GLU A 26 -3.15 -30.76 -3.15
CA GLU A 26 -1.75 -30.70 -2.70
C GLU A 26 -1.65 -30.92 -1.19
N LYS A 27 -0.59 -31.58 -0.74
CA LYS A 27 -0.35 -31.80 0.70
C LYS A 27 0.27 -30.55 1.32
N VAL A 28 -0.31 -30.12 2.42
CA VAL A 28 0.07 -28.88 3.11
C VAL A 28 0.50 -29.16 4.55
N ARG A 29 1.54 -28.47 4.97
CA ARG A 29 1.96 -28.36 6.37
C ARG A 29 1.96 -26.89 6.74
N ILE A 30 1.23 -26.52 7.80
CA ILE A 30 1.15 -25.15 8.31
C ILE A 30 2.12 -24.98 9.46
N VAL A 31 2.85 -23.86 9.45
CA VAL A 31 3.65 -23.37 10.57
C VAL A 31 3.24 -21.92 10.82
N ASP A 32 2.82 -21.60 12.05
CA ASP A 32 2.59 -20.22 12.48
C ASP A 32 3.17 -20.04 13.88
N GLU A 33 4.13 -19.14 14.01
CA GLU A 33 4.83 -18.89 15.28
C GLU A 33 4.02 -17.99 16.24
N ASN A 34 3.00 -17.29 15.72
CA ASN A 34 2.12 -16.42 16.49
C ASN A 34 0.67 -16.57 16.03
N PRO A 35 0.06 -17.74 16.19
CA PRO A 35 -1.24 -18.02 15.63
C PRO A 35 -2.32 -17.15 16.28
N THR A 36 -3.12 -16.49 15.46
CA THR A 36 -4.30 -15.72 15.87
C THR A 36 -5.58 -16.56 15.89
N GLN A 37 -5.50 -17.82 15.46
CA GLN A 37 -6.60 -18.79 15.39
C GLN A 37 -6.18 -20.11 16.04
N ASN A 38 -7.15 -20.92 16.45
CA ASN A 38 -6.87 -22.27 16.92
C ASN A 38 -6.51 -23.18 15.71
N LEU A 39 -5.22 -23.38 15.49
CA LEU A 39 -4.71 -24.19 14.39
C LEU A 39 -5.02 -25.70 14.59
N GLU A 40 -5.28 -26.16 15.81
CA GLU A 40 -5.70 -27.54 16.07
C GLU A 40 -7.10 -27.82 15.50
N GLU A 41 -8.02 -26.85 15.58
CA GLU A 41 -9.33 -26.96 14.93
C GLU A 41 -9.21 -27.03 13.42
N VAL A 42 -8.36 -26.16 12.82
CA VAL A 42 -8.07 -26.19 11.38
C VAL A 42 -7.51 -27.54 10.94
N ALA A 43 -6.61 -28.13 11.74
CA ALA A 43 -6.04 -29.46 11.44
C ALA A 43 -7.13 -30.56 11.49
N GLN A 44 -8.03 -30.51 12.47
CA GLN A 44 -9.10 -31.51 12.63
C GLN A 44 -10.15 -31.42 11.50
N GLU A 45 -10.54 -30.23 11.12
CA GLU A 45 -11.59 -30.01 10.11
C GLU A 45 -11.11 -30.32 8.68
N SER A 46 -9.86 -29.99 8.38
CA SER A 46 -9.33 -30.09 6.99
C SER A 46 -8.38 -31.24 6.76
N GLY A 47 -7.95 -31.95 7.80
CA GLY A 47 -6.94 -33.03 7.69
C GLY A 47 -5.54 -32.55 7.32
N ILE A 48 -5.26 -31.24 7.53
CA ILE A 48 -3.97 -30.62 7.22
C ILE A 48 -3.01 -30.82 8.39
N GLU A 49 -1.73 -31.02 8.08
CA GLU A 49 -0.70 -31.13 9.11
C GLU A 49 -0.35 -29.74 9.66
N VAL A 50 -0.46 -29.56 10.96
CA VAL A 50 -0.09 -28.34 11.67
C VAL A 50 1.07 -28.63 12.62
N VAL A 51 2.10 -27.76 12.59
CA VAL A 51 3.23 -27.84 13.51
C VAL A 51 2.91 -27.07 14.79
N ASP A 52 2.90 -27.77 15.92
CA ASP A 52 2.76 -27.15 17.23
C ASP A 52 4.08 -26.57 17.69
N VAL A 53 4.24 -25.27 17.45
CA VAL A 53 5.46 -24.52 17.78
C VAL A 53 5.71 -24.40 19.29
N THR A 54 4.68 -24.60 20.11
CA THR A 54 4.78 -24.51 21.60
C THR A 54 5.53 -25.67 22.22
N LYS A 55 5.55 -26.84 21.55
CA LYS A 55 6.25 -28.04 21.99
C LYS A 55 7.74 -28.06 21.64
N GLY A 56 8.22 -27.00 20.97
CA GLY A 56 9.54 -26.96 20.40
C GLY A 56 9.60 -27.75 19.08
N PHE A 57 10.29 -27.23 18.10
CA PHE A 57 10.47 -27.87 16.80
C PHE A 57 11.85 -27.54 16.20
N SER A 58 12.27 -28.33 15.22
CA SER A 58 13.41 -27.98 14.38
C SER A 58 12.97 -27.78 12.95
N TRP A 59 13.55 -26.81 12.27
CA TRP A 59 13.26 -26.58 10.84
C TRP A 59 13.63 -27.79 10.00
N GLY A 60 14.64 -28.57 10.38
CA GLY A 60 14.98 -29.83 9.69
C GLY A 60 13.85 -30.87 9.73
N GLU A 61 13.12 -30.96 10.84
CA GLU A 61 11.93 -31.83 10.94
C GLU A 61 10.75 -31.25 10.17
N VAL A 62 10.51 -29.94 10.28
CA VAL A 62 9.44 -29.24 9.57
C VAL A 62 9.60 -29.38 8.05
N LEU A 63 10.83 -29.31 7.55
CA LEU A 63 11.15 -29.39 6.13
C LEU A 63 11.30 -30.83 5.60
N LYS A 64 11.18 -31.83 6.47
CA LYS A 64 11.22 -33.24 6.03
C LYS A 64 10.04 -33.52 5.09
N ASP A 65 10.33 -34.18 3.97
CA ASP A 65 9.38 -34.49 2.90
C ASP A 65 8.72 -33.25 2.24
N CYS A 66 9.34 -32.09 2.38
CA CYS A 66 8.88 -30.81 1.80
C CYS A 66 9.51 -30.59 0.42
N SER A 67 8.70 -30.16 -0.56
CA SER A 67 9.15 -29.84 -1.92
C SER A 67 9.31 -28.33 -2.13
N GLN A 68 8.61 -27.51 -1.36
CA GLN A 68 8.64 -26.06 -1.45
C GLN A 68 8.10 -25.41 -0.16
N ILE A 69 8.45 -24.16 0.05
CA ILE A 69 7.98 -23.31 1.15
C ILE A 69 7.27 -22.11 0.56
N VAL A 70 6.10 -21.75 1.08
CA VAL A 70 5.40 -20.52 0.75
C VAL A 70 5.37 -19.64 1.98
N LEU A 71 5.89 -18.41 1.85
CA LEU A 71 5.92 -17.45 2.95
C LEU A 71 4.70 -16.52 2.91
N SER A 72 4.11 -16.28 4.07
CA SER A 72 3.23 -15.13 4.24
C SER A 72 4.03 -13.83 4.28
N PRO A 73 3.49 -12.70 3.78
CA PRO A 73 4.12 -11.41 3.89
C PRO A 73 4.42 -11.05 5.36
N GLY A 74 5.57 -10.44 5.62
CA GLY A 74 5.96 -10.00 6.95
C GLY A 74 6.94 -10.93 7.68
N ILE A 75 7.35 -12.04 7.07
CA ILE A 75 8.47 -12.84 7.59
C ILE A 75 9.76 -12.04 7.38
N ARG A 76 10.52 -11.84 8.48
CA ARG A 76 11.74 -11.03 8.49
C ARG A 76 12.85 -11.67 7.66
N ASP A 77 13.67 -10.87 7.00
CA ASP A 77 14.80 -11.34 6.17
C ASP A 77 15.87 -12.15 6.95
N ASP A 78 15.89 -12.05 8.30
CA ASP A 78 16.82 -12.79 9.18
C ASP A 78 16.19 -14.06 9.77
N HIS A 79 15.00 -14.44 9.36
CA HIS A 79 14.29 -15.61 9.90
C HIS A 79 15.05 -16.93 9.62
N PRO A 80 15.14 -17.87 10.61
CA PRO A 80 15.89 -19.12 10.47
C PRO A 80 15.48 -20.00 9.29
N ILE A 81 14.23 -19.87 8.80
CA ILE A 81 13.72 -20.63 7.67
C ILE A 81 14.59 -20.47 6.41
N PHE A 82 15.15 -19.27 6.17
CA PHE A 82 15.96 -19.01 4.99
C PHE A 82 17.27 -19.82 4.97
N ALA A 83 17.90 -19.96 6.15
CA ALA A 83 19.10 -20.81 6.29
C ALA A 83 18.72 -22.30 6.08
N SER A 84 17.67 -22.74 6.78
CA SER A 84 17.23 -24.13 6.74
C SER A 84 16.75 -24.58 5.34
N ALA A 85 16.03 -23.71 4.62
CA ALA A 85 15.60 -23.96 3.25
C ALA A 85 16.77 -24.08 2.28
N ARG A 86 17.78 -23.21 2.42
CA ARG A 86 19.00 -23.25 1.62
C ARG A 86 19.79 -24.54 1.87
N ASP A 87 19.98 -24.93 3.14
CA ASP A 87 20.72 -26.13 3.53
C ASP A 87 20.03 -27.40 3.01
N ALA A 88 18.68 -27.38 3.00
CA ALA A 88 17.86 -28.47 2.44
C ALA A 88 17.66 -28.40 0.92
N SER A 89 18.12 -27.32 0.26
CA SER A 89 17.88 -27.05 -1.17
C SER A 89 16.39 -27.00 -1.55
N ILE A 90 15.55 -26.45 -0.65
CA ILE A 90 14.11 -26.32 -0.85
C ILE A 90 13.81 -24.89 -1.31
N PRO A 91 13.10 -24.68 -2.44
CA PRO A 91 12.75 -23.33 -2.90
C PRO A 91 11.74 -22.65 -1.97
N ILE A 92 11.96 -21.36 -1.76
CA ILE A 92 11.01 -20.46 -1.11
C ILE A 92 10.28 -19.69 -2.20
N LEU A 93 8.97 -19.60 -2.09
CA LEU A 93 8.06 -18.99 -3.05
C LEU A 93 7.19 -17.93 -2.37
N ASP A 94 6.76 -16.94 -3.13
CA ASP A 94 5.61 -16.10 -2.80
C ASP A 94 4.30 -16.68 -3.38
N GLU A 95 3.17 -16.18 -2.93
CA GLU A 95 1.86 -16.62 -3.45
C GLU A 95 1.66 -16.24 -4.94
N PHE A 96 2.34 -15.19 -5.43
CA PHE A 96 2.33 -14.85 -6.85
C PHE A 96 2.97 -15.93 -7.71
N ASP A 97 4.04 -16.57 -7.22
CA ASP A 97 4.68 -17.70 -7.90
C ASP A 97 3.73 -18.89 -8.03
N LEU A 98 2.94 -19.16 -6.97
CA LEU A 98 1.93 -20.21 -7.01
C LEU A 98 0.80 -19.88 -7.98
N ALA A 99 0.21 -18.70 -7.86
CA ALA A 99 -0.87 -18.27 -8.74
C ALA A 99 -0.45 -18.34 -10.21
N SER A 100 0.76 -17.88 -10.52
CA SER A 100 1.33 -17.91 -11.88
C SER A 100 1.52 -19.31 -12.46
N ARG A 101 1.57 -20.36 -11.64
CA ARG A 101 1.60 -21.76 -12.12
C ARG A 101 0.22 -22.19 -12.62
N TRP A 102 -0.82 -21.73 -11.95
CA TRP A 102 -2.20 -22.19 -12.16
C TRP A 102 -2.98 -21.29 -13.14
N ASP A 103 -2.58 -20.02 -13.25
CA ASP A 103 -3.24 -19.06 -14.11
C ASP A 103 -2.23 -18.30 -14.98
N LYS A 104 -2.62 -18.02 -16.23
CA LYS A 104 -1.81 -17.33 -17.24
C LYS A 104 -2.46 -16.06 -17.76
N ARG A 105 -3.57 -15.63 -17.15
CA ARG A 105 -4.19 -14.36 -17.50
C ARG A 105 -3.22 -13.20 -17.32
N PRO A 106 -3.37 -12.13 -18.10
CA PRO A 106 -2.52 -10.95 -17.99
C PRO A 106 -2.54 -10.36 -16.57
N CYS A 107 -1.35 -9.95 -16.11
CA CYS A 107 -1.19 -9.25 -14.85
C CYS A 107 -0.36 -7.98 -15.07
N SER A 108 -0.80 -6.85 -14.52
CA SER A 108 0.04 -5.68 -14.27
C SER A 108 0.39 -5.59 -12.80
N ALA A 109 1.59 -5.07 -12.47
CA ALA A 109 2.02 -4.96 -11.08
C ALA A 109 2.44 -3.52 -10.72
N ILE A 110 2.10 -3.09 -9.51
CA ILE A 110 2.42 -1.77 -9.00
C ILE A 110 3.14 -1.89 -7.66
N THR A 111 4.35 -1.35 -7.57
CA THR A 111 5.09 -1.18 -6.31
C THR A 111 5.45 0.27 -6.04
N GLY A 112 5.88 0.55 -4.83
CA GLY A 112 6.31 1.86 -4.35
C GLY A 112 6.21 1.91 -2.84
N THR A 113 6.75 2.94 -2.23
CA THR A 113 6.50 3.19 -0.80
C THR A 113 5.08 3.70 -0.61
N ASN A 114 4.66 4.70 -1.37
CA ASN A 114 3.33 5.33 -1.32
C ASN A 114 2.60 5.23 -2.66
N GLY A 115 1.27 5.42 -2.65
CA GLY A 115 0.44 5.54 -3.85
C GLY A 115 -0.07 4.21 -4.44
N LYS A 116 0.49 3.07 -4.08
CA LYS A 116 0.17 1.75 -4.67
C LYS A 116 -1.33 1.49 -4.80
N THR A 117 -2.07 1.50 -3.71
CA THR A 117 -3.51 1.19 -3.73
C THR A 117 -4.30 2.18 -4.61
N THR A 118 -3.94 3.47 -4.58
CA THR A 118 -4.59 4.48 -5.43
C THR A 118 -4.36 4.19 -6.91
N VAL A 119 -3.11 3.88 -7.28
CA VAL A 119 -2.77 3.56 -8.68
C VAL A 119 -3.40 2.24 -9.11
N VAL A 120 -3.39 1.20 -8.26
CA VAL A 120 -4.07 -0.07 -8.52
C VAL A 120 -5.56 0.16 -8.77
N THR A 121 -6.24 0.93 -7.90
CA THR A 121 -7.67 1.23 -8.08
C THR A 121 -7.92 1.98 -9.38
N LEU A 122 -7.14 3.03 -9.66
CA LEU A 122 -7.27 3.79 -10.93
C LEU A 122 -7.08 2.89 -12.15
N VAL A 123 -6.08 2.02 -12.15
CA VAL A 123 -5.82 1.09 -13.28
C VAL A 123 -6.99 0.12 -13.45
N VAL A 124 -7.52 -0.44 -12.36
CA VAL A 124 -8.69 -1.33 -12.41
C VAL A 124 -9.90 -0.59 -12.99
N GLU A 125 -10.20 0.62 -12.50
CA GLU A 125 -11.33 1.41 -13.01
C GLU A 125 -11.16 1.76 -14.48
N ILE A 126 -9.95 2.17 -14.91
CA ILE A 126 -9.65 2.50 -16.31
C ILE A 126 -9.79 1.27 -17.23
N LEU A 127 -9.29 0.10 -16.80
CA LEU A 127 -9.42 -1.14 -17.58
C LEU A 127 -10.90 -1.54 -17.71
N ASN A 128 -11.64 -1.51 -16.61
CA ASN A 128 -13.08 -1.81 -16.63
C ASN A 128 -13.85 -0.82 -17.52
N GLN A 129 -13.53 0.47 -17.46
CA GLN A 129 -14.11 1.48 -18.35
C GLN A 129 -13.74 1.26 -19.82
N SER A 130 -12.59 0.62 -20.08
CA SER A 130 -12.16 0.21 -21.42
C SER A 130 -12.80 -1.10 -21.90
N GLY A 131 -13.65 -1.73 -21.09
CA GLY A 131 -14.33 -3.00 -21.40
C GLY A 131 -13.47 -4.25 -21.10
N ILE A 132 -12.35 -4.10 -20.39
CA ILE A 132 -11.49 -5.20 -19.94
C ILE A 132 -11.83 -5.49 -18.48
N ARG A 133 -12.41 -6.64 -18.17
CA ARG A 133 -12.79 -6.99 -16.79
C ARG A 133 -11.52 -7.20 -15.93
N ALA A 134 -11.20 -6.21 -15.13
CA ALA A 134 -10.01 -6.18 -14.29
C ALA A 134 -10.37 -6.20 -12.80
N GLU A 135 -9.54 -6.87 -12.01
CA GLU A 135 -9.65 -6.94 -10.55
C GLU A 135 -8.31 -6.67 -9.86
N ALA A 136 -8.39 -6.03 -8.69
CA ALA A 136 -7.23 -5.79 -7.84
C ALA A 136 -6.91 -7.02 -6.99
N ALA A 137 -5.63 -7.42 -6.93
CA ALA A 137 -5.19 -8.53 -6.10
C ALA A 137 -3.81 -8.28 -5.48
N GLY A 138 -3.36 -9.20 -4.62
CA GLY A 138 -2.02 -9.19 -4.03
C GLY A 138 -1.98 -8.59 -2.62
N ASN A 139 -1.29 -7.47 -2.43
CA ASN A 139 -1.22 -6.80 -1.12
C ASN A 139 -2.48 -5.94 -0.84
N THR A 140 -3.61 -6.45 -1.27
CA THR A 140 -4.97 -5.96 -1.04
C THR A 140 -5.69 -6.92 -0.10
N ASP A 141 -7.01 -6.77 0.01
CA ASP A 141 -7.83 -7.70 0.81
C ASP A 141 -7.94 -9.10 0.15
N ILE A 142 -7.59 -9.25 -1.14
CA ILE A 142 -7.71 -10.48 -1.92
C ILE A 142 -6.31 -10.91 -2.46
N PRO A 143 -5.70 -11.98 -1.92
CA PRO A 143 -4.50 -12.58 -2.50
C PRO A 143 -4.74 -13.12 -3.93
N LEU A 144 -3.72 -13.09 -4.79
CA LEU A 144 -3.85 -13.52 -6.18
C LEU A 144 -4.26 -15.01 -6.31
N VAL A 145 -3.73 -15.88 -5.44
CA VAL A 145 -4.11 -17.30 -5.41
C VAL A 145 -5.60 -17.53 -5.14
N GLN A 146 -6.29 -16.57 -4.58
CA GLN A 146 -7.75 -16.57 -4.39
C GLN A 146 -8.46 -15.90 -5.56
N ALA A 147 -7.93 -14.76 -6.04
CA ALA A 147 -8.53 -13.99 -7.13
C ALA A 147 -8.63 -14.80 -8.44
N ILE A 148 -7.67 -15.70 -8.70
CA ILE A 148 -7.65 -16.53 -9.93
C ILE A 148 -8.83 -17.50 -10.02
N ASP A 149 -9.54 -17.76 -8.94
CA ASP A 149 -10.73 -18.64 -8.97
C ASP A 149 -11.97 -17.95 -9.60
N ASP A 150 -11.94 -16.61 -9.75
CA ASP A 150 -12.95 -15.90 -10.53
C ASP A 150 -12.62 -16.00 -12.03
N SER A 151 -13.42 -16.81 -12.75
CA SER A 151 -13.26 -17.03 -14.19
C SER A 151 -13.65 -15.84 -15.06
N ASP A 152 -14.35 -14.85 -14.49
CA ASP A 152 -14.86 -13.71 -15.24
C ASP A 152 -13.81 -12.60 -15.40
N VAL A 153 -12.78 -12.58 -14.57
CA VAL A 153 -11.69 -11.62 -14.64
C VAL A 153 -10.79 -11.89 -15.85
N GLU A 154 -10.44 -10.87 -16.60
CA GLU A 154 -9.58 -10.95 -17.79
C GLU A 154 -8.16 -10.41 -17.51
N HIS A 155 -8.00 -9.53 -16.50
CA HIS A 155 -6.73 -8.90 -16.16
C HIS A 155 -6.62 -8.66 -14.66
N PHE A 156 -5.53 -9.07 -14.03
CA PHE A 156 -5.25 -8.77 -12.63
C PHE A 156 -4.33 -7.56 -12.48
N VAL A 157 -4.69 -6.65 -11.58
CA VAL A 157 -3.86 -5.50 -11.23
C VAL A 157 -3.31 -5.70 -9.81
N LEU A 158 -2.01 -5.96 -9.71
CA LEU A 158 -1.40 -6.46 -8.49
C LEU A 158 -0.75 -5.35 -7.67
N GLU A 159 -1.23 -5.16 -6.44
CA GLU A 159 -0.48 -4.40 -5.45
C GLU A 159 0.69 -5.25 -4.94
N SER A 160 1.93 -4.87 -5.28
CA SER A 160 3.14 -5.62 -4.96
C SER A 160 3.93 -4.93 -3.86
N SER A 161 3.93 -5.51 -2.64
CA SER A 161 4.80 -5.06 -1.56
C SER A 161 6.24 -5.51 -1.79
N SER A 162 7.19 -4.84 -1.12
CA SER A 162 8.59 -5.27 -1.13
C SER A 162 8.78 -6.67 -0.54
N PHE A 163 7.95 -7.05 0.43
CA PHE A 163 8.00 -8.38 1.05
C PHE A 163 7.72 -9.50 0.06
N ARG A 164 6.70 -9.32 -0.80
CA ARG A 164 6.37 -10.26 -1.87
C ARG A 164 7.46 -10.32 -2.91
N LEU A 165 7.90 -9.17 -3.41
CA LEU A 165 8.94 -9.08 -4.44
C LEU A 165 10.28 -9.64 -3.95
N ALA A 166 10.61 -9.51 -2.64
CA ALA A 166 11.85 -10.08 -2.08
C ALA A 166 11.96 -11.59 -2.30
N HIS A 167 10.84 -12.30 -2.21
CA HIS A 167 10.79 -13.76 -2.21
C HIS A 167 10.19 -14.38 -3.49
N SER A 168 9.68 -13.53 -4.40
CA SER A 168 9.18 -14.01 -5.70
C SER A 168 10.33 -14.46 -6.59
N LEU A 169 10.20 -15.66 -7.16
CA LEU A 169 11.21 -16.29 -8.02
C LEU A 169 10.84 -16.26 -9.50
N ASN A 170 9.57 -16.45 -9.82
CA ASN A 170 9.09 -16.67 -11.18
C ASN A 170 7.91 -15.78 -11.54
N PHE A 171 7.58 -14.83 -10.67
CA PHE A 171 6.48 -13.91 -10.93
C PHE A 171 6.82 -12.95 -12.07
N LEU A 172 5.95 -12.92 -13.06
CA LEU A 172 6.08 -12.06 -14.24
C LEU A 172 4.80 -11.26 -14.39
N ALA A 173 4.89 -9.95 -14.23
CA ALA A 173 3.81 -9.03 -14.56
C ALA A 173 4.26 -8.08 -15.64
N SER A 174 3.40 -7.83 -16.61
CA SER A 174 3.67 -6.89 -17.70
C SER A 174 2.37 -6.17 -18.09
N PRO A 175 2.31 -4.84 -17.92
CA PRO A 175 3.37 -3.93 -17.46
C PRO A 175 3.61 -3.97 -15.94
N ALA A 176 4.77 -3.43 -15.52
CA ALA A 176 5.14 -3.33 -14.11
C ALA A 176 5.64 -1.92 -13.75
N THR A 177 5.10 -1.35 -12.68
CA THR A 177 5.23 0.07 -12.31
C THR A 177 5.91 0.23 -10.95
N TRP A 178 6.95 1.06 -10.90
CA TRP A 178 7.56 1.50 -9.64
C TRP A 178 7.31 2.99 -9.42
N LEU A 179 6.51 3.32 -8.40
CA LEU A 179 6.02 4.68 -8.15
C LEU A 179 7.04 5.59 -7.50
N ASN A 180 7.63 5.15 -6.40
CA ASN A 180 8.54 5.94 -5.57
C ASN A 180 9.27 5.08 -4.55
N PHE A 181 10.32 5.66 -3.96
CA PHE A 181 11.08 5.03 -2.88
C PHE A 181 11.32 6.03 -1.74
N ALA A 182 11.02 5.61 -0.53
CA ALA A 182 11.37 6.33 0.69
C ALA A 182 11.63 5.33 1.82
N PRO A 183 12.42 5.69 2.86
CA PRO A 183 12.67 4.83 4.00
C PRO A 183 11.39 4.35 4.65
N ASP A 184 11.21 3.03 4.71
CA ASP A 184 10.08 2.34 5.35
C ASP A 184 10.46 0.88 5.62
N HIS A 185 9.67 0.17 6.43
CA HIS A 185 9.76 -1.28 6.60
C HIS A 185 11.12 -1.84 7.07
N LEU A 186 11.89 -1.05 7.86
CA LEU A 186 13.17 -1.50 8.46
C LEU A 186 12.96 -2.47 9.64
N ASP A 187 11.74 -2.71 10.03
CA ASP A 187 11.31 -3.78 10.95
C ASP A 187 11.33 -5.17 10.29
N ILE A 188 11.27 -5.24 8.97
CA ILE A 188 11.28 -6.47 8.18
C ILE A 188 12.57 -6.61 7.37
N HIS A 189 12.91 -5.59 6.55
CA HIS A 189 14.14 -5.59 5.77
C HIS A 189 15.35 -5.25 6.65
N ARG A 190 16.49 -5.91 6.38
CA ARG A 190 17.72 -5.69 7.14
C ARG A 190 18.23 -4.25 7.10
N ASN A 191 18.05 -3.58 5.97
CA ASN A 191 18.48 -2.21 5.73
C ASN A 191 17.77 -1.63 4.48
N LEU A 192 18.02 -0.35 4.18
CA LEU A 192 17.45 0.32 3.02
C LEU A 192 17.87 -0.32 1.70
N ASP A 193 19.09 -0.83 1.59
CA ASP A 193 19.59 -1.46 0.36
C ASP A 193 18.81 -2.74 0.04
N SER A 194 18.53 -3.58 1.04
CA SER A 194 17.71 -4.78 0.86
C SER A 194 16.26 -4.44 0.49
N TYR A 195 15.70 -3.38 1.07
CA TYR A 195 14.38 -2.87 0.73
C TYR A 195 14.31 -2.35 -0.71
N GLU A 196 15.31 -1.60 -1.13
CA GLU A 196 15.44 -1.10 -2.52
C GLU A 196 15.60 -2.25 -3.52
N GLN A 197 16.51 -3.20 -3.25
CA GLN A 197 16.71 -4.39 -4.08
C GLN A 197 15.43 -5.22 -4.20
N ALA A 198 14.66 -5.36 -3.11
CA ALA A 198 13.39 -6.06 -3.16
C ALA A 198 12.41 -5.39 -4.14
N LYS A 199 12.30 -4.06 -4.12
CA LYS A 199 11.41 -3.34 -5.04
C LYS A 199 11.87 -3.39 -6.49
N SER A 200 13.18 -3.34 -6.75
CA SER A 200 13.71 -3.37 -8.12
C SER A 200 13.39 -4.66 -8.87
N LYS A 201 13.18 -5.76 -8.15
CA LYS A 201 12.77 -7.04 -8.74
C LYS A 201 11.42 -6.98 -9.49
N ILE A 202 10.63 -5.92 -9.33
CA ILE A 202 9.38 -5.78 -10.08
C ILE A 202 9.59 -5.81 -11.59
N TRP A 203 10.81 -5.49 -12.05
CA TRP A 203 11.18 -5.46 -13.45
C TRP A 203 11.99 -6.68 -13.92
N ASP A 204 12.35 -7.64 -13.03
CA ASP A 204 13.21 -8.77 -13.38
C ASP A 204 12.63 -9.65 -14.50
N GLY A 205 11.31 -9.72 -14.62
CA GLY A 205 10.61 -10.52 -15.62
C GLY A 205 10.14 -9.76 -16.87
N ILE A 206 10.47 -8.48 -17.00
CA ILE A 206 10.03 -7.66 -18.13
C ILE A 206 10.76 -8.08 -19.41
N SER A 207 10.02 -8.51 -20.42
CA SER A 207 10.56 -8.89 -21.74
C SER A 207 10.72 -7.71 -22.69
N ARG A 208 9.90 -6.64 -22.55
CA ARG A 208 9.95 -5.41 -23.34
C ARG A 208 10.19 -4.24 -22.40
N ASN A 209 11.30 -3.52 -22.57
CA ASN A 209 11.65 -2.41 -21.67
C ASN A 209 10.53 -1.36 -21.54
N GLU A 210 9.73 -1.15 -22.57
CA GLU A 210 8.59 -0.23 -22.55
C GLU A 210 7.44 -0.65 -21.61
N ASP A 211 7.43 -1.90 -21.13
CA ASP A 211 6.49 -2.39 -20.13
C ASP A 211 7.00 -2.18 -18.69
N ALA A 212 8.26 -1.79 -18.52
CA ALA A 212 8.74 -1.20 -17.28
C ALA A 212 8.25 0.25 -17.20
N ILE A 213 7.51 0.60 -16.13
CA ILE A 213 6.97 1.94 -15.94
C ILE A 213 7.66 2.58 -14.74
N ALA A 214 8.37 3.68 -14.98
CA ALA A 214 9.29 4.27 -14.01
C ALA A 214 8.99 5.74 -13.72
N ASN A 215 8.96 6.12 -12.44
CA ASN A 215 8.97 7.51 -12.01
C ASN A 215 10.39 8.10 -12.11
N LEU A 216 10.64 8.94 -13.11
CA LEU A 216 11.94 9.58 -13.28
C LEU A 216 12.14 10.83 -12.40
N SER A 217 11.12 11.27 -11.64
CA SER A 217 11.29 12.30 -10.61
C SER A 217 11.89 11.74 -9.32
N ASP A 218 11.77 10.44 -9.08
CA ASP A 218 12.36 9.75 -7.95
C ASP A 218 13.78 9.26 -8.29
N PRO A 219 14.83 9.74 -7.59
CA PRO A 219 16.22 9.38 -7.93
C PRO A 219 16.55 7.89 -7.78
N VAL A 220 15.88 7.20 -6.85
CA VAL A 220 16.08 5.76 -6.64
C VAL A 220 15.46 4.97 -7.77
N VAL A 221 14.20 5.27 -8.10
CA VAL A 221 13.51 4.62 -9.22
C VAL A 221 14.24 4.87 -10.54
N ALA A 222 14.65 6.13 -10.78
CA ALA A 222 15.32 6.52 -12.01
C ALA A 222 16.63 5.76 -12.26
N ARG A 223 17.42 5.45 -11.22
CA ARG A 223 18.69 4.70 -11.39
C ARG A 223 18.50 3.22 -11.70
N HIS A 224 17.34 2.64 -11.35
CA HIS A 224 17.00 1.25 -11.68
C HIS A 224 16.21 1.12 -12.99
N ALA A 225 15.68 2.22 -13.51
CA ALA A 225 14.81 2.21 -14.69
C ALA A 225 15.54 1.64 -15.92
N PRO A 226 14.98 0.63 -16.60
CA PRO A 226 15.54 0.12 -17.84
C PRO A 226 15.56 1.18 -18.95
N ASN A 227 16.60 1.18 -19.78
CA ASN A 227 16.65 2.05 -20.94
C ASN A 227 15.49 1.79 -21.89
N GLY A 228 14.76 2.85 -22.29
CA GLY A 228 13.58 2.72 -23.14
C GLY A 228 12.30 2.34 -22.39
N CYS A 229 12.29 2.46 -21.05
CA CYS A 229 11.09 2.28 -20.24
C CYS A 229 10.01 3.33 -20.58
N THR A 230 8.76 3.04 -20.27
CA THR A 230 7.70 4.05 -20.20
C THR A 230 7.89 4.85 -18.92
N SER A 231 8.02 6.16 -19.01
CA SER A 231 8.36 7.01 -17.87
C SER A 231 7.25 7.99 -17.50
N PHE A 232 7.25 8.44 -16.25
CA PHE A 232 6.42 9.53 -15.74
C PHE A 232 7.17 10.38 -14.71
N GLY A 233 6.54 11.46 -14.24
CA GLY A 233 7.03 12.30 -13.14
C GLY A 233 7.86 13.51 -13.59
N THR A 234 8.38 13.56 -14.81
CA THR A 234 9.13 14.72 -15.34
C THR A 234 8.49 15.29 -16.60
N THR A 235 8.87 16.51 -16.99
CA THR A 235 8.34 17.17 -18.20
C THR A 235 8.80 16.52 -19.52
N SER A 236 9.81 15.67 -19.48
CA SER A 236 10.33 14.90 -20.63
C SER A 236 9.85 13.46 -20.64
N SER A 237 9.06 13.05 -19.63
CA SER A 237 8.56 11.68 -19.52
C SER A 237 7.52 11.32 -20.58
N THR A 238 7.36 10.02 -20.83
CA THR A 238 6.35 9.46 -21.74
C THR A 238 4.93 9.85 -21.33
N CYS A 239 4.63 9.75 -20.03
CA CYS A 239 3.42 10.27 -19.43
C CYS A 239 3.77 11.49 -18.59
N ARG A 240 3.22 12.65 -18.90
CA ARG A 240 3.62 13.92 -18.31
C ARG A 240 2.51 14.94 -18.21
N VAL A 241 2.69 15.89 -17.32
CA VAL A 241 1.88 17.10 -17.26
C VAL A 241 2.61 18.22 -18.02
N GLN A 242 1.97 18.77 -19.06
CA GLN A 242 2.52 19.86 -19.85
C GLN A 242 1.40 20.74 -20.42
N ASN A 243 1.59 22.07 -20.39
CA ASN A 243 0.67 23.06 -20.96
C ASN A 243 -0.80 22.89 -20.53
N GLY A 244 -1.04 22.55 -19.26
CA GLY A 244 -2.40 22.36 -18.73
C GLY A 244 -3.06 21.03 -19.10
N PHE A 245 -2.32 20.07 -19.63
CA PHE A 245 -2.80 18.74 -20.00
C PHE A 245 -1.97 17.64 -19.37
N LEU A 246 -2.60 16.51 -19.07
CA LEU A 246 -1.94 15.23 -18.93
C LEU A 246 -1.81 14.61 -20.31
N LEU A 247 -0.58 14.25 -20.69
CA LEU A 247 -0.22 13.70 -21.98
C LEU A 247 0.35 12.29 -21.82
N PHE A 248 0.03 11.41 -22.77
CA PHE A 248 0.74 10.15 -22.95
C PHE A 248 1.42 10.16 -24.32
N ARG A 249 2.76 10.12 -24.35
CA ARG A 249 3.55 10.48 -25.53
C ARG A 249 3.22 11.92 -25.96
N GLU A 250 2.80 12.14 -27.19
CA GLU A 250 2.39 13.46 -27.69
C GLU A 250 0.87 13.69 -27.70
N GLU A 251 0.10 12.71 -27.26
CA GLU A 251 -1.35 12.76 -27.29
C GLU A 251 -1.92 13.27 -25.97
N LYS A 252 -2.93 14.14 -26.07
CA LYS A 252 -3.63 14.68 -24.90
C LYS A 252 -4.63 13.65 -24.36
N VAL A 253 -4.45 13.24 -23.10
CA VAL A 253 -5.39 12.35 -22.41
C VAL A 253 -6.53 13.17 -21.82
N ILE A 254 -6.22 14.20 -21.00
CA ILE A 254 -7.22 15.03 -20.32
C ILE A 254 -6.65 16.43 -20.02
N ALA A 255 -7.50 17.46 -20.03
CA ALA A 255 -7.14 18.76 -19.50
C ALA A 255 -7.07 18.69 -17.96
N LEU A 256 -6.09 19.37 -17.35
CA LEU A 256 -5.96 19.35 -15.90
C LEU A 256 -7.16 20.01 -15.19
N ASP A 257 -7.85 20.92 -15.85
CA ASP A 257 -9.05 21.54 -15.31
C ASP A 257 -10.19 20.53 -15.13
N ASP A 258 -10.22 19.50 -15.96
CA ASP A 258 -11.24 18.44 -15.91
C ASP A 258 -10.88 17.30 -14.95
N VAL A 259 -9.61 17.20 -14.49
CA VAL A 259 -9.21 16.20 -13.49
C VAL A 259 -9.78 16.58 -12.13
N LEU A 260 -10.47 15.64 -11.47
CA LEU A 260 -11.11 15.92 -10.18
C LEU A 260 -10.10 16.09 -9.04
N ARG A 261 -9.06 15.29 -8.98
CA ARG A 261 -8.01 15.32 -7.96
C ARG A 261 -6.72 15.89 -8.52
N LYS A 262 -6.27 17.05 -7.98
CA LYS A 262 -5.19 17.87 -8.54
C LYS A 262 -4.00 18.11 -7.59
N PHE A 263 -3.93 17.42 -6.44
CA PHE A 263 -2.73 17.51 -5.62
C PHE A 263 -1.51 16.94 -6.39
N PRO A 264 -0.29 17.43 -6.14
CA PRO A 264 0.90 16.97 -6.87
C PRO A 264 1.05 15.45 -6.90
N HIS A 265 0.86 14.79 -5.76
CA HIS A 265 0.92 13.32 -5.68
C HIS A 265 -0.26 12.63 -6.39
N ASP A 266 -1.44 13.25 -6.48
CA ASP A 266 -2.57 12.71 -7.26
C ASP A 266 -2.24 12.75 -8.75
N LEU A 267 -1.61 13.84 -9.23
CA LEU A 267 -1.19 13.95 -10.62
C LEU A 267 -0.06 12.98 -10.99
N GLU A 268 0.86 12.70 -10.06
CA GLU A 268 1.86 11.63 -10.25
C GLU A 268 1.20 10.25 -10.30
N ASN A 269 0.27 9.96 -9.38
CA ASN A 269 -0.50 8.72 -9.38
C ASN A 269 -1.34 8.58 -10.67
N ALA A 270 -1.94 9.66 -11.16
CA ALA A 270 -2.69 9.66 -12.42
C ALA A 270 -1.77 9.36 -13.61
N GLN A 271 -0.57 9.95 -13.68
CA GLN A 271 0.41 9.65 -14.73
C GLN A 271 0.81 8.16 -14.71
N ALA A 272 1.10 7.62 -13.52
CA ALA A 272 1.43 6.21 -13.34
C ALA A 272 0.28 5.30 -13.78
N ALA A 273 -0.96 5.63 -13.37
CA ALA A 273 -2.15 4.86 -13.70
C ALA A 273 -2.44 4.87 -15.21
N VAL A 274 -2.37 6.04 -15.85
CA VAL A 274 -2.54 6.18 -17.31
C VAL A 274 -1.49 5.36 -18.07
N ALA A 275 -0.21 5.49 -17.67
CA ALA A 275 0.86 4.73 -18.31
C ALA A 275 0.65 3.21 -18.16
N THR A 276 0.30 2.76 -16.96
CA THR A 276 0.05 1.34 -16.67
C THR A 276 -1.16 0.83 -17.44
N ALA A 277 -2.29 1.54 -17.40
CA ALA A 277 -3.54 1.12 -18.02
C ALA A 277 -3.42 1.07 -19.56
N ILE A 278 -2.84 2.08 -20.20
CA ILE A 278 -2.61 2.09 -21.66
C ILE A 278 -1.67 0.94 -22.06
N ARG A 279 -0.62 0.67 -21.30
CA ARG A 279 0.27 -0.48 -21.55
C ARG A 279 -0.44 -1.83 -21.31
N SER A 280 -1.49 -1.84 -20.51
CA SER A 280 -2.37 -3.02 -20.28
C SER A 280 -3.51 -3.13 -21.30
N GLY A 281 -3.60 -2.21 -22.28
CA GLY A 281 -4.60 -2.25 -23.35
C GLY A 281 -5.80 -1.33 -23.18
N ALA A 282 -5.81 -0.45 -22.18
CA ALA A 282 -6.88 0.53 -22.00
C ALA A 282 -6.87 1.62 -23.06
N THR A 283 -8.03 2.25 -23.28
CA THR A 283 -8.19 3.40 -24.16
C THR A 283 -7.88 4.72 -23.46
N GLN A 284 -7.50 5.75 -24.23
CA GLN A 284 -7.24 7.08 -23.64
C GLN A 284 -8.53 7.76 -23.17
N GLU A 285 -9.64 7.50 -23.84
CA GLU A 285 -10.96 7.99 -23.47
C GLU A 285 -11.37 7.47 -22.09
N ALA A 286 -11.16 6.19 -21.80
CA ALA A 286 -11.41 5.60 -20.49
C ALA A 286 -10.51 6.22 -19.40
N CYS A 287 -9.24 6.50 -19.72
CA CYS A 287 -8.36 7.22 -18.80
C CYS A 287 -8.92 8.60 -18.46
N ALA A 288 -9.35 9.37 -19.47
CA ALA A 288 -9.91 10.71 -19.25
C ALA A 288 -11.19 10.65 -18.40
N GLU A 289 -12.11 9.74 -18.71
CA GLU A 289 -13.38 9.60 -18.01
C GLU A 289 -13.19 9.22 -16.53
N VAL A 290 -12.32 8.26 -16.26
CA VAL A 290 -12.03 7.86 -14.86
C VAL A 290 -11.37 9.00 -14.10
N LEU A 291 -10.37 9.69 -14.67
CA LEU A 291 -9.70 10.80 -13.99
C LEU A 291 -10.60 12.01 -13.73
N ALA A 292 -11.59 12.23 -14.59
CA ALA A 292 -12.61 13.28 -14.41
C ALA A 292 -13.56 12.97 -13.24
N ASN A 293 -13.77 11.70 -12.90
CA ASN A 293 -14.75 11.27 -11.92
C ASN A 293 -14.16 10.66 -10.64
N PHE A 294 -12.88 10.35 -10.61
CA PHE A 294 -12.23 9.70 -9.48
C PHE A 294 -12.10 10.66 -8.28
N SER A 295 -12.94 10.48 -7.27
CA SER A 295 -12.95 11.29 -6.06
C SER A 295 -11.85 10.93 -5.04
N GLY A 296 -11.10 9.87 -5.27
CA GLY A 296 -10.08 9.33 -4.37
C GLY A 296 -10.60 8.17 -3.53
N LEU A 297 -9.69 7.63 -2.74
CA LEU A 297 -10.01 6.55 -1.81
C LEU A 297 -10.33 7.10 -0.42
N PRO A 298 -11.23 6.47 0.34
CA PRO A 298 -11.46 6.82 1.73
C PRO A 298 -10.15 6.84 2.52
N HIS A 299 -10.03 7.80 3.44
CA HIS A 299 -8.87 7.94 4.33
C HIS A 299 -7.53 8.21 3.63
N ARG A 300 -7.53 8.65 2.36
CA ARG A 300 -6.33 9.03 1.60
C ARG A 300 -6.50 10.42 1.02
N MET A 301 -6.06 11.43 1.77
CA MET A 301 -6.29 12.84 1.42
C MET A 301 -7.75 13.08 1.02
N GLU A 302 -8.66 12.44 1.72
CA GLU A 302 -10.10 12.53 1.50
C GLU A 302 -10.60 13.89 1.96
N ASP A 303 -11.13 14.67 1.02
CA ASP A 303 -11.69 15.99 1.31
C ASP A 303 -13.10 15.84 1.89
N LEU A 304 -13.25 16.21 3.15
CA LEU A 304 -14.54 16.19 3.86
C LEU A 304 -15.31 17.52 3.70
N GLY A 305 -14.75 18.47 2.97
CA GLY A 305 -15.33 19.79 2.75
C GLY A 305 -15.09 20.80 3.86
N PHE A 306 -15.90 21.87 3.88
CA PHE A 306 -15.78 22.98 4.82
C PHE A 306 -16.82 22.90 5.93
N VAL A 307 -16.35 23.03 7.17
CA VAL A 307 -17.19 23.16 8.35
C VAL A 307 -16.74 24.41 9.11
N LYS A 308 -17.63 25.36 9.36
CA LYS A 308 -17.33 26.66 10.00
C LYS A 308 -16.17 27.44 9.36
N GLY A 309 -16.05 27.38 8.04
CA GLY A 309 -14.97 28.05 7.31
C GLY A 309 -13.61 27.37 7.40
N VAL A 310 -13.51 26.21 8.03
CA VAL A 310 -12.31 25.35 8.09
C VAL A 310 -12.50 24.15 7.18
N ARG A 311 -11.50 23.86 6.33
CA ARG A 311 -11.49 22.68 5.50
C ARG A 311 -11.01 21.47 6.30
N PHE A 312 -11.61 20.30 6.08
CA PHE A 312 -11.20 19.06 6.73
C PHE A 312 -10.73 18.04 5.72
N ILE A 313 -9.57 17.44 5.98
CA ILE A 313 -8.99 16.39 5.13
C ILE A 313 -8.66 15.17 6.01
N ASN A 314 -9.17 14.03 5.59
CA ASN A 314 -8.94 12.74 6.23
C ASN A 314 -7.86 11.97 5.47
N ASP A 315 -6.70 11.83 6.09
CA ASP A 315 -5.57 11.07 5.59
C ASP A 315 -5.12 10.03 6.64
N SER A 316 -6.08 9.39 7.27
CA SER A 316 -5.83 8.40 8.34
C SER A 316 -4.94 7.23 7.90
N LYS A 317 -4.82 6.97 6.59
CA LYS A 317 -3.92 5.97 6.01
C LYS A 317 -2.45 6.37 6.06
N ALA A 318 -2.11 7.64 6.25
CA ALA A 318 -0.73 8.10 6.48
C ALA A 318 -0.23 7.61 7.85
N THR A 319 0.26 6.38 7.89
CA THR A 319 0.75 5.71 9.11
C THR A 319 2.25 5.84 9.32
N THR A 320 2.93 6.62 8.49
CA THR A 320 4.36 6.95 8.61
C THR A 320 4.60 8.45 8.51
N PRO A 321 5.64 8.99 9.16
CA PRO A 321 6.01 10.41 9.04
C PRO A 321 6.23 10.85 7.59
N HIS A 322 6.83 10.01 6.75
CA HIS A 322 7.04 10.29 5.33
C HIS A 322 5.73 10.51 4.56
N ALA A 323 4.69 9.70 4.83
CA ALA A 323 3.38 9.89 4.23
C ALA A 323 2.77 11.23 4.66
N THR A 324 2.85 11.56 5.95
CA THR A 324 2.38 12.84 6.48
C THR A 324 3.13 14.03 5.87
N ILE A 325 4.45 13.92 5.66
CA ILE A 325 5.26 14.94 4.95
C ILE A 325 4.71 15.18 3.54
N SER A 326 4.43 14.10 2.81
CA SER A 326 3.88 14.17 1.46
C SER A 326 2.52 14.89 1.44
N SER A 327 1.64 14.56 2.38
CA SER A 327 0.32 15.17 2.51
C SER A 327 0.39 16.65 2.89
N MET A 328 1.26 17.03 3.82
CA MET A 328 1.45 18.42 4.24
C MET A 328 1.99 19.31 3.13
N ARG A 329 2.88 18.80 2.26
CA ARG A 329 3.40 19.58 1.11
C ARG A 329 2.33 20.00 0.11
N ALA A 330 1.21 19.29 0.10
CA ALA A 330 0.10 19.55 -0.80
C ALA A 330 -0.87 20.66 -0.31
N ILE A 331 -0.71 21.11 0.94
CA ILE A 331 -1.69 21.97 1.60
C ILE A 331 -0.97 23.12 2.33
N SER A 332 -1.49 24.33 2.20
CA SER A 332 -1.08 25.49 3.01
C SER A 332 -1.99 25.67 4.24
N GLU A 333 -1.53 26.39 5.25
CA GLU A 333 -2.32 26.76 6.44
C GLU A 333 -2.90 25.53 7.18
N VAL A 334 -2.01 24.57 7.56
CA VAL A 334 -2.40 23.29 8.15
C VAL A 334 -2.32 23.30 9.67
N THR A 335 -3.42 22.92 10.33
CA THR A 335 -3.41 22.35 11.69
C THR A 335 -3.43 20.83 11.55
N LEU A 336 -2.39 20.18 12.07
CA LEU A 336 -2.16 18.74 11.89
C LEU A 336 -2.64 17.95 13.12
N ILE A 337 -3.47 16.93 12.91
CA ILE A 337 -3.72 15.91 13.93
C ILE A 337 -2.72 14.77 13.68
N LEU A 338 -1.80 14.59 14.65
CA LEU A 338 -0.63 13.72 14.54
C LEU A 338 -0.55 12.77 15.74
N GLY A 339 -0.23 11.49 15.50
CA GLY A 339 -0.01 10.52 16.57
C GLY A 339 -0.77 9.22 16.42
N GLY A 340 -0.62 8.38 17.42
CA GLY A 340 -1.03 6.99 17.46
C GLY A 340 0.08 6.12 18.04
N GLN A 341 0.11 4.84 17.72
CA GLN A 341 1.18 3.93 18.13
C GLN A 341 2.46 4.18 17.34
N ASN A 342 3.50 4.65 18.03
CA ASN A 342 4.82 4.86 17.42
C ASN A 342 5.65 3.57 17.44
N LYS A 343 6.08 3.14 16.26
CA LYS A 343 6.97 1.98 16.07
C LYS A 343 8.46 2.40 15.97
N GLY A 344 8.89 3.39 16.75
CA GLY A 344 10.27 3.89 16.74
C GLY A 344 10.57 4.87 15.60
N LEU A 345 9.53 5.48 14.99
CA LEU A 345 9.69 6.44 13.91
C LEU A 345 10.09 7.82 14.43
N ASN A 346 10.89 8.54 13.65
CA ASN A 346 11.35 9.90 13.97
C ASN A 346 10.40 10.94 13.38
N PHE A 347 9.91 11.88 14.21
CA PHE A 347 9.03 12.98 13.80
C PHE A 347 9.79 14.27 13.49
N GLY A 348 11.11 14.33 13.70
CA GLY A 348 11.91 15.55 13.55
C GLY A 348 11.80 16.19 12.16
N ASP A 349 11.75 15.35 11.11
CA ASP A 349 11.65 15.83 9.73
C ASP A 349 10.29 16.53 9.43
N LEU A 350 9.23 16.20 10.15
CA LEU A 350 7.94 16.88 10.05
C LEU A 350 8.01 18.34 10.53
N GLY A 351 8.85 18.63 11.50
CA GLY A 351 9.04 19.98 12.04
C GLY A 351 9.53 20.99 11.00
N VAL A 352 10.23 20.54 9.97
CA VAL A 352 10.72 21.37 8.85
C VAL A 352 9.57 22.02 8.08
N LEU A 353 8.41 21.37 8.02
CA LEU A 353 7.22 21.84 7.29
C LEU A 353 6.41 22.93 8.02
N LYS A 354 6.72 23.20 9.29
CA LYS A 354 6.13 24.27 10.12
C LYS A 354 4.62 24.35 10.03
N PRO A 355 3.88 23.34 10.51
CA PRO A 355 2.41 23.42 10.56
C PRO A 355 1.98 24.63 11.43
N ASN A 356 0.80 25.15 11.19
CA ASN A 356 0.25 26.26 11.97
C ASN A 356 -0.07 25.86 13.42
N GLY A 357 -0.32 24.57 13.65
CA GLY A 357 -0.51 23.95 14.95
C GLY A 357 -0.53 22.43 14.84
N VAL A 358 -0.32 21.78 15.97
CA VAL A 358 -0.38 20.31 16.08
C VAL A 358 -1.33 19.92 17.21
N VAL A 359 -2.23 19.00 16.93
CA VAL A 359 -2.99 18.27 17.95
C VAL A 359 -2.42 16.86 18.04
N ALA A 360 -1.74 16.59 19.13
CA ALA A 360 -1.10 15.31 19.37
C ALA A 360 -2.08 14.31 19.99
N ILE A 361 -2.09 13.06 19.46
CA ILE A 361 -3.01 12.00 19.88
C ILE A 361 -2.27 10.69 20.17
N GLY A 362 -2.89 9.82 20.95
CA GLY A 362 -2.44 8.45 21.19
C GLY A 362 -1.15 8.33 21.99
N GLU A 363 -0.53 7.17 21.89
CA GLU A 363 0.69 6.80 22.62
C GLU A 363 1.88 7.72 22.34
N ALA A 364 1.99 8.24 21.12
CA ALA A 364 3.06 9.12 20.69
C ALA A 364 2.90 10.59 21.12
N ALA A 365 1.80 10.97 21.79
CA ALA A 365 1.43 12.37 22.02
C ALA A 365 2.52 13.18 22.76
N ASP A 366 3.11 12.64 23.80
CA ASP A 366 4.15 13.33 24.59
C ASP A 366 5.41 13.58 23.76
N HIS A 367 5.84 12.56 22.99
CA HIS A 367 7.01 12.70 22.11
C HIS A 367 6.78 13.73 21.00
N ILE A 368 5.57 13.74 20.42
CA ILE A 368 5.18 14.77 19.42
C ILE A 368 5.23 16.16 20.04
N ASN A 369 4.72 16.31 21.26
CA ASN A 369 4.79 17.59 21.98
C ASN A 369 6.25 18.04 22.18
N GLU A 370 7.16 17.15 22.59
CA GLU A 370 8.59 17.46 22.72
C GLU A 370 9.20 17.98 21.42
N VAL A 371 8.85 17.36 20.28
CA VAL A 371 9.37 17.75 18.96
C VAL A 371 8.83 19.10 18.50
N PHE A 372 7.53 19.37 18.71
CA PHE A 372 6.85 20.50 18.09
C PHE A 372 6.68 21.73 18.99
N GLN A 373 6.80 21.64 20.32
CA GLN A 373 6.54 22.74 21.27
C GLN A 373 7.32 24.03 20.99
N ASN A 374 8.50 23.94 20.35
CA ASN A 374 9.32 25.08 19.96
C ASN A 374 9.13 25.50 18.48
N ILE A 375 8.25 24.85 17.74
CA ILE A 375 8.02 25.07 16.32
C ILE A 375 6.65 25.73 16.06
N CYS A 376 5.61 25.22 16.73
CA CYS A 376 4.24 25.72 16.59
C CYS A 376 3.44 25.42 17.88
N PRO A 377 2.22 26.01 18.05
CA PRO A 377 1.32 25.64 19.13
C PRO A 377 0.99 24.14 19.10
N VAL A 378 1.07 23.47 20.26
CA VAL A 378 0.74 22.05 20.41
C VAL A 378 -0.34 21.89 21.47
N GLN A 379 -1.32 21.02 21.20
CA GLN A 379 -2.31 20.55 22.19
C GLN A 379 -2.35 19.03 22.17
N ILE A 380 -2.48 18.40 23.34
CA ILE A 380 -2.66 16.95 23.46
C ILE A 380 -4.15 16.66 23.63
N ALA A 381 -4.68 15.72 22.86
CA ALA A 381 -6.07 15.26 22.96
C ALA A 381 -6.13 13.80 23.46
N LYS A 382 -7.18 13.49 24.24
CA LYS A 382 -7.39 12.17 24.87
C LYS A 382 -8.25 11.22 24.04
N ASN A 383 -8.95 11.73 23.04
CA ASN A 383 -9.78 11.00 22.09
C ASN A 383 -9.95 11.82 20.80
N MET A 384 -10.56 11.24 19.77
CA MET A 384 -10.72 11.88 18.48
C MET A 384 -11.69 13.09 18.53
N GLN A 385 -12.72 13.04 19.37
CA GLN A 385 -13.64 14.17 19.55
C GLN A 385 -12.88 15.40 20.04
N GLU A 386 -12.09 15.25 21.10
CA GLU A 386 -11.28 16.35 21.66
C GLU A 386 -10.23 16.82 20.62
N ALA A 387 -9.69 15.91 19.80
CA ALA A 387 -8.76 16.28 18.75
C ALA A 387 -9.42 17.16 17.68
N VAL A 388 -10.62 16.83 17.24
CA VAL A 388 -11.39 17.66 16.28
C VAL A 388 -11.71 19.02 16.89
N GLU A 389 -12.22 19.07 18.12
CA GLU A 389 -12.57 20.33 18.80
C GLU A 389 -11.36 21.27 18.94
N LYS A 390 -10.22 20.73 19.41
CA LYS A 390 -8.97 21.48 19.56
C LYS A 390 -8.40 21.93 18.22
N SER A 391 -8.45 21.10 17.20
CA SER A 391 -7.95 21.45 15.87
C SER A 391 -8.77 22.59 15.25
N VAL A 392 -10.09 22.58 15.39
CA VAL A 392 -10.95 23.70 14.96
C VAL A 392 -10.60 24.99 15.69
N ALA A 393 -10.44 24.93 17.01
CA ALA A 393 -10.10 26.12 17.81
C ALA A 393 -8.74 26.72 17.46
N MET A 394 -7.80 25.91 16.97
CA MET A 394 -6.46 26.34 16.54
C MET A 394 -6.40 26.81 15.09
N THR A 395 -7.39 26.46 14.27
CA THR A 395 -7.37 26.73 12.82
C THR A 395 -8.11 28.02 12.49
N ARG A 396 -7.48 28.91 11.73
CA ARG A 396 -8.13 30.14 11.24
C ARG A 396 -9.17 29.81 10.17
N SER A 397 -10.14 30.71 9.99
CA SER A 397 -11.05 30.59 8.85
C SER A 397 -10.27 30.59 7.53
N GLY A 398 -10.59 29.68 6.64
CA GLY A 398 -9.86 29.40 5.40
C GLY A 398 -8.72 28.41 5.53
N GLY A 399 -8.29 28.08 6.76
CA GLY A 399 -7.25 27.07 7.01
C GLY A 399 -7.78 25.64 6.92
N THR A 400 -6.88 24.68 7.05
CA THR A 400 -7.17 23.25 6.90
C THR A 400 -6.83 22.46 8.16
N VAL A 401 -7.74 21.64 8.64
CA VAL A 401 -7.47 20.55 9.59
C VAL A 401 -7.16 19.30 8.80
N LEU A 402 -5.97 18.75 9.01
CA LEU A 402 -5.50 17.52 8.36
C LEU A 402 -5.31 16.41 9.41
N LEU A 403 -6.12 15.36 9.34
CA LEU A 403 -5.80 14.11 10.02
C LEU A 403 -4.78 13.35 9.18
N SER A 404 -3.50 13.41 9.53
CA SER A 404 -2.42 12.64 8.89
C SER A 404 -1.47 12.16 9.98
N PRO A 405 -1.80 11.02 10.62
CA PRO A 405 -1.29 10.66 11.95
C PRO A 405 0.20 10.34 12.01
N GLY A 406 0.84 9.92 10.91
CA GLY A 406 2.25 9.52 10.91
C GLY A 406 2.56 8.28 11.77
N CYS A 407 1.54 7.67 12.35
CA CYS A 407 1.61 6.52 13.26
C CYS A 407 0.56 5.47 12.89
N SER A 408 0.80 4.22 13.28
CA SER A 408 -0.25 3.20 13.26
C SER A 408 -1.38 3.57 14.24
N SER A 409 -2.55 2.92 14.07
CA SER A 409 -3.76 3.24 14.86
C SER A 409 -4.03 2.29 16.02
N PHE A 410 -3.17 1.29 16.20
CA PHE A 410 -3.47 0.13 17.07
C PHE A 410 -3.45 0.42 18.58
N ASP A 411 -3.17 1.65 18.98
CA ASP A 411 -3.31 2.13 20.36
C ASP A 411 -4.78 2.45 20.74
N TRP A 412 -5.53 3.08 19.82
CA TRP A 412 -6.93 3.46 20.05
C TRP A 412 -7.92 2.69 19.17
N TYR A 413 -7.50 2.10 18.05
CA TYR A 413 -8.36 1.52 17.02
C TYR A 413 -7.81 0.19 16.50
N ASN A 414 -8.68 -0.66 15.95
CA ASN A 414 -8.26 -1.91 15.31
C ASN A 414 -7.73 -1.70 13.88
N SER A 415 -7.94 -0.54 13.30
CA SER A 415 -7.47 -0.22 11.96
C SER A 415 -7.43 1.30 11.72
N TYR A 416 -6.64 1.71 10.71
CA TYR A 416 -6.67 3.09 10.23
C TYR A 416 -8.03 3.48 9.62
N LYS A 417 -8.79 2.50 9.11
CA LYS A 417 -10.16 2.71 8.59
C LYS A 417 -11.07 3.19 9.72
N GLU A 418 -11.09 2.48 10.84
CA GLU A 418 -11.89 2.84 12.02
C GLU A 418 -11.54 4.24 12.55
N ARG A 419 -10.24 4.57 12.66
CA ARG A 419 -9.78 5.91 13.03
C ARG A 419 -10.29 6.98 12.07
N GLY A 420 -10.23 6.72 10.77
CA GLY A 420 -10.67 7.65 9.75
C GLY A 420 -12.20 7.80 9.68
N ASP A 421 -12.96 6.74 9.94
CA ASP A 421 -14.42 6.78 9.99
C ASP A 421 -14.93 7.56 11.19
N GLU A 422 -14.33 7.39 12.37
CA GLU A 422 -14.66 8.21 13.54
C GLU A 422 -14.36 9.68 13.30
N PHE A 423 -13.18 10.02 12.75
CA PHE A 423 -12.86 11.40 12.39
C PHE A 423 -13.89 11.99 11.42
N ARG A 424 -14.24 11.27 10.35
CA ARG A 424 -15.27 11.70 9.39
C ARG A 424 -16.61 11.95 10.07
N SER A 425 -17.05 11.03 10.92
CA SER A 425 -18.33 11.13 11.64
C SER A 425 -18.37 12.37 12.54
N LEU A 426 -17.31 12.60 13.30
CA LEU A 426 -17.20 13.77 14.20
C LEU A 426 -17.17 15.09 13.44
N VAL A 427 -16.48 15.16 12.29
CA VAL A 427 -16.48 16.34 11.42
C VAL A 427 -17.89 16.63 10.91
N MET A 428 -18.64 15.60 10.46
CA MET A 428 -20.01 15.77 9.96
C MET A 428 -20.98 16.19 11.08
N GLU A 429 -20.83 15.64 12.29
CA GLU A 429 -21.62 16.06 13.46
C GLU A 429 -21.33 17.52 13.85
N HIS A 430 -20.06 17.91 13.83
CA HIS A 430 -19.65 19.29 14.10
C HIS A 430 -20.29 20.28 13.11
N GLY A 431 -20.46 19.86 11.84
CA GLY A 431 -21.18 20.63 10.81
C GLY A 431 -22.69 20.71 11.02
N ARG A 432 -23.34 19.69 11.60
CA ARG A 432 -24.79 19.67 11.86
C ARG A 432 -25.18 20.55 13.04
N LYS A 433 -24.44 20.51 14.14
CA LYS A 433 -24.68 21.36 15.35
C LYS A 433 -24.73 22.86 15.05
N VAL A 434 -24.24 23.28 13.90
CA VAL A 434 -24.18 24.70 13.45
C VAL A 434 -25.38 25.10 12.61
N LYS A 435 -26.15 24.16 12.06
CA LYS A 435 -27.38 24.48 11.32
C LYS A 435 -28.59 24.66 12.25
N ASP A 436 -28.45 24.22 13.50
CA ASP A 436 -29.49 24.27 14.53
C ASP A 436 -29.29 25.42 15.54
N GLU A 437 -28.18 26.19 15.47
CA GLU A 437 -27.91 27.44 16.16
C GLU A 437 -28.12 28.66 15.19
#